data_245b3eb263ca43dc68dd105a1152ba37
#
_entry.id   245b3eb263ca43dc68dd105a1152ba37
#
_cell.length_a   1.000
_cell.length_b   1.000
_cell.length_c   1.000
_cell.angle_alpha   90.00
_cell.angle_beta   90.00
_cell.angle_gamma   90.00
#
_symmetry.space_group_name_H-M   'P 1'
#
loop_
_entity.id
_entity.type
_entity.pdbx_description
1 polymer ?
#
loop_
_entity_poly.entity_id
_entity_poly.type
_entity_poly.pdbx_seq_one_letter_code
_entity_poly.pdbx_strand_id
1 'polypeptide(L)'
;MQLTPFHIAVQVRDIDEAREFYGVKMGLPEGRSSEDWIDFNLFGHQYVVHLNPQIGSNGKVTSTSNPVDGHGVPIPHCGVVLN
;
A
#
# COMPACT_ATOMS: atom_id res chain seq x y z
N MET A 1 6.41 7.54 -26.76
CA MET A 1 6.11 7.99 -25.36
C MET A 1 6.98 7.23 -24.40
N GLN A 2 7.64 7.92 -23.51
CA GLN A 2 8.39 7.30 -22.43
C GLN A 2 7.50 7.19 -21.19
N LEU A 3 7.36 5.99 -20.67
CA LEU A 3 6.57 5.77 -19.45
C LEU A 3 7.40 6.15 -18.23
N THR A 4 6.77 6.90 -17.32
CA THR A 4 7.38 7.25 -16.05
C THR A 4 6.68 6.49 -14.91
N PRO A 5 7.35 6.33 -13.75
CA PRO A 5 6.72 5.68 -12.62
C PRO A 5 5.43 6.39 -12.19
N PHE A 6 4.42 5.63 -11.84
CA PHE A 6 3.22 6.19 -11.23
C PHE A 6 3.34 6.19 -9.71
N HIS A 7 2.40 6.86 -9.07
CA HIS A 7 2.37 7.08 -7.64
C HIS A 7 1.02 6.61 -7.11
N ILE A 8 1.05 5.77 -6.06
CA ILE A 8 -0.15 5.35 -5.35
C ILE A 8 0.04 5.66 -3.88
N ALA A 9 -0.96 6.26 -3.25
CA ALA A 9 -0.97 6.54 -1.83
C ALA A 9 -2.04 5.71 -1.13
N VAL A 10 -1.69 5.06 -0.04
CA VAL A 10 -2.61 4.26 0.77
C VAL A 10 -2.48 4.66 2.23
N GLN A 11 -3.47 4.31 3.03
CA GLN A 11 -3.48 4.62 4.45
C GLN A 11 -3.04 3.40 5.25
N VAL A 12 -2.26 3.65 6.32
CA VAL A 12 -1.82 2.62 7.25
C VAL A 12 -2.09 3.09 8.68
N ARG A 13 -2.28 2.15 9.59
CA ARG A 13 -2.59 2.45 11.00
C ARG A 13 -1.36 2.76 11.85
N ASP A 14 -0.18 2.34 11.41
CA ASP A 14 1.05 2.43 12.19
C ASP A 14 2.23 2.41 11.23
N ILE A 15 3.13 3.38 11.39
CA ILE A 15 4.28 3.54 10.48
C ILE A 15 5.30 2.42 10.69
N ASP A 16 5.61 2.06 11.94
CA ASP A 16 6.58 1.01 12.22
C ASP A 16 6.10 -0.35 11.71
N GLU A 17 4.81 -0.63 11.87
CA GLU A 17 4.19 -1.84 11.34
C GLU A 17 4.27 -1.86 9.82
N ALA A 18 3.99 -0.73 9.16
CA ALA A 18 4.05 -0.63 7.71
C ALA A 18 5.48 -0.84 7.21
N ARG A 19 6.46 -0.26 7.89
CA ARG A 19 7.88 -0.45 7.53
C ARG A 19 8.29 -1.91 7.64
N GLU A 20 7.86 -2.60 8.70
CA GLU A 20 8.14 -4.02 8.88
C GLU A 20 7.50 -4.85 7.77
N PHE A 21 6.24 -4.57 7.43
CA PHE A 21 5.53 -5.34 6.42
C PHE A 21 6.09 -5.07 5.02
N TYR A 22 6.11 -3.80 4.58
CA TYR A 22 6.51 -3.48 3.21
C TYR A 22 8.01 -3.50 3.02
N GLY A 23 8.75 -3.00 4.00
CA GLY A 23 10.20 -2.91 3.89
C GLY A 23 10.91 -4.21 4.15
N VAL A 24 10.53 -4.94 5.21
CA VAL A 24 11.23 -6.16 5.61
C VAL A 24 10.58 -7.39 4.98
N LYS A 25 9.29 -7.61 5.20
CA LYS A 25 8.64 -8.85 4.72
C LYS A 25 8.49 -8.88 3.20
N MET A 26 8.08 -7.77 2.60
CA MET A 26 7.97 -7.69 1.14
C MET A 26 9.30 -7.33 0.48
N GLY A 27 10.24 -6.78 1.22
CA GLY A 27 11.57 -6.44 0.70
C GLY A 27 11.58 -5.23 -0.22
N LEU A 28 10.63 -4.31 -0.11
CA LEU A 28 10.60 -3.13 -0.96
C LEU A 28 11.62 -2.09 -0.47
N PRO A 29 12.46 -1.55 -1.37
CA PRO A 29 13.37 -0.49 -0.98
C PRO A 29 12.61 0.75 -0.49
N GLU A 30 13.05 1.32 0.62
CA GLU A 30 12.47 2.54 1.16
C GLU A 30 13.17 3.75 0.54
N GLY A 31 12.39 4.72 0.07
CA GLY A 31 12.90 5.99 -0.41
C GLY A 31 12.88 7.03 0.70
N ARG A 32 12.09 8.10 0.50
CA ARG A 32 11.96 9.15 1.51
C ARG A 32 10.91 8.77 2.54
N SER A 33 11.00 9.37 3.72
CA SER A 33 10.01 9.17 4.77
C SER A 33 9.95 10.38 5.71
N SER A 34 8.88 10.45 6.48
CA SER A 34 8.74 11.36 7.60
C SER A 34 8.07 10.60 8.74
N GLU A 35 7.60 11.31 9.76
CA GLU A 35 6.89 10.67 10.88
C GLU A 35 5.55 10.08 10.45
N ASP A 36 4.96 10.61 9.37
CA ASP A 36 3.59 10.31 8.97
C ASP A 36 3.48 9.53 7.67
N TRP A 37 4.59 9.30 6.96
CA TRP A 37 4.52 8.63 5.67
C TRP A 37 5.86 7.97 5.31
N ILE A 38 5.78 6.97 4.44
CA ILE A 38 6.96 6.30 3.87
C ILE A 38 6.71 6.06 2.39
N ASP A 39 7.73 6.34 1.57
CA ASP A 39 7.72 6.11 0.14
C ASP A 39 8.50 4.83 -0.15
N PHE A 40 7.83 3.81 -0.68
CA PHE A 40 8.46 2.55 -1.08
C PHE A 40 8.57 2.44 -2.58
N ASN A 41 9.62 1.78 -3.05
CA ASN A 41 9.77 1.43 -4.45
C ASN A 41 9.05 0.09 -4.69
N LEU A 42 7.92 0.14 -5.41
CA LEU A 42 7.15 -1.04 -5.78
C LEU A 42 7.32 -1.27 -7.28
N PHE A 43 8.24 -2.14 -7.63
CA PHE A 43 8.55 -2.49 -9.02
C PHE A 43 8.81 -1.25 -9.90
N GLY A 44 9.56 -0.28 -9.36
CA GLY A 44 9.90 0.95 -10.05
C GLY A 44 8.88 2.07 -9.91
N HIS A 45 7.76 1.82 -9.25
CA HIS A 45 6.71 2.82 -9.01
C HIS A 45 6.73 3.26 -7.56
N GLN A 46 6.09 4.40 -7.28
CA GLN A 46 6.03 4.94 -5.92
C GLN A 46 4.78 4.44 -5.21
N TYR A 47 4.99 3.70 -4.13
CA TYR A 47 3.93 3.22 -3.26
C TYR A 47 4.09 3.90 -1.91
N VAL A 48 3.23 4.87 -1.61
CA VAL A 48 3.39 5.71 -0.42
C VAL A 48 2.35 5.35 0.62
N VAL A 49 2.81 5.01 1.82
CA VAL A 49 1.92 4.74 2.95
C VAL A 49 1.83 6.00 3.80
N HIS A 50 0.60 6.39 4.14
CA HIS A 50 0.32 7.56 4.99
C HIS A 50 -0.35 7.10 6.27
N LEU A 51 0.13 7.61 7.41
CA LEU A 51 -0.42 7.28 8.71
C LEU A 51 -1.83 7.82 8.85
N ASN A 52 -2.75 6.93 9.24
CA ASN A 52 -4.08 7.32 9.70
C ASN A 52 -4.38 6.57 11.00
N PRO A 53 -4.11 7.19 12.17
CA PRO A 53 -4.31 6.53 13.44
C PRO A 53 -5.77 6.19 13.74
N GLN A 54 -6.71 6.78 13.02
CA GLN A 54 -8.14 6.49 13.19
C GLN A 54 -8.55 5.11 12.67
N ILE A 55 -7.70 4.46 11.88
CA ILE A 55 -7.98 3.09 11.40
C ILE A 55 -8.08 2.12 12.58
N GLY A 56 -7.30 2.36 13.63
CA GLY A 56 -7.37 1.56 14.85
C GLY A 56 -6.65 0.24 14.76
N SER A 57 -6.63 -0.48 15.87
CA SER A 57 -5.84 -1.71 16.02
C SER A 57 -6.37 -2.89 15.21
N ASN A 58 -7.65 -2.88 14.84
CA ASN A 58 -8.23 -3.95 14.03
C ASN A 58 -7.98 -3.76 12.53
N GLY A 59 -7.45 -2.62 12.11
CA GLY A 59 -7.14 -2.33 10.73
C GLY A 59 -8.35 -2.25 9.80
N LYS A 60 -9.55 -2.18 10.35
CA LYS A 60 -10.77 -2.20 9.53
C LYS A 60 -11.08 -0.82 8.99
N VAL A 61 -11.30 -0.77 7.69
CA VAL A 61 -11.89 0.36 7.00
C VAL A 61 -13.12 -0.14 6.27
N THR A 62 -14.12 0.72 6.13
CA THR A 62 -15.30 0.38 5.34
C THR A 62 -14.89 0.25 3.89
N SER A 63 -15.21 -0.89 3.28
CA SER A 63 -14.90 -1.11 1.88
C SER A 63 -16.08 -1.78 1.18
N THR A 64 -16.16 -1.58 -0.13
CA THR A 64 -17.10 -2.25 -1.01
C THR A 64 -16.40 -3.42 -1.69
N SER A 65 -17.13 -4.48 -2.00
CA SER A 65 -16.59 -5.59 -2.78
C SER A 65 -17.48 -5.88 -3.97
N ASN A 66 -16.88 -6.38 -5.04
CA ASN A 66 -17.59 -6.86 -6.21
C ASN A 66 -17.19 -8.31 -6.50
N PRO A 67 -18.09 -9.13 -7.05
CA PRO A 67 -17.74 -10.50 -7.41
C PRO A 67 -16.84 -10.52 -8.66
N VAL A 68 -15.74 -11.25 -8.57
CA VAL A 68 -14.84 -11.50 -9.70
C VAL A 68 -14.49 -12.98 -9.67
N ASP A 69 -14.78 -13.69 -10.76
CA ASP A 69 -14.53 -15.13 -10.87
C ASP A 69 -15.12 -15.93 -9.69
N GLY A 70 -16.32 -15.53 -9.24
CA GLY A 70 -17.02 -16.20 -8.15
C GLY A 70 -16.58 -15.81 -6.74
N HIS A 71 -15.67 -14.84 -6.60
CA HIS A 71 -15.15 -14.39 -5.31
C HIS A 71 -15.47 -12.93 -5.08
N GLY A 72 -15.79 -12.57 -3.84
CA GLY A 72 -15.96 -11.17 -3.44
C GLY A 72 -14.59 -10.50 -3.34
N VAL A 73 -14.35 -9.47 -4.17
CA VAL A 73 -13.08 -8.75 -4.22
C VAL A 73 -13.27 -7.37 -3.59
N PRO A 74 -12.49 -7.03 -2.55
CA PRO A 74 -12.61 -5.73 -1.91
C PRO A 74 -12.13 -4.60 -2.80
N ILE A 75 -12.73 -3.43 -2.64
CA ILE A 75 -12.38 -2.21 -3.36
C ILE A 75 -12.15 -1.11 -2.32
N PRO A 76 -11.06 -0.33 -2.38
CA PRO A 76 -10.00 -0.38 -3.39
C PRO A 76 -8.94 -1.44 -3.09
N HIS A 77 -8.21 -1.82 -4.12
CA HIS A 77 -7.02 -2.63 -3.98
C HIS A 77 -6.08 -2.32 -5.15
N CYS A 78 -4.82 -2.73 -5.01
CA CYS A 78 -3.86 -2.65 -6.09
C CYS A 78 -2.97 -3.89 -6.06
N GLY A 79 -2.32 -4.17 -7.17
CA GLY A 79 -1.44 -5.30 -7.25
C GLY A 79 -0.49 -5.20 -8.43
N VAL A 80 0.45 -6.12 -8.46
CA VAL A 80 1.42 -6.25 -9.56
C VAL A 80 1.14 -7.56 -10.26
N VAL A 81 0.96 -7.48 -11.57
CA VAL A 81 0.76 -8.68 -12.38
C VAL A 81 2.14 -9.28 -12.66
N LEU A 82 2.35 -10.51 -12.23
CA LEU A 82 3.60 -11.22 -12.38
C LEU A 82 3.49 -12.28 -13.47
N ASN A 83 4.60 -12.50 -14.17
CA ASN A 83 4.68 -13.57 -15.16
C ASN A 83 4.83 -14.92 -14.49
#